data_a0a189440e22b02adcce812de0f827f0
#
_entry.id   a0a189440e22b02adcce812de0f827f0
#
_cell.length_a   1.000
_cell.length_b   1.000
_cell.length_c   1.000
_cell.angle_alpha   90.00
_cell.angle_beta   90.00
_cell.angle_gamma   90.00
#
_symmetry.space_group_name_H-M   'P 1'
#
loop_
_entity.id
_entity.type
_entity.pdbx_description
1 polymer ?
#
loop_
_entity_poly.entity_id
_entity_poly.type
_entity_poly.pdbx_seq_one_letter_code
_entity_poly.pdbx_strand_id
1 'polypeptide(L)'
;MLKKYKKHVEERAEQNIPPLPLDADQTSELIELLKEDHEESDFLINLLKERVPAGVDQAAYVKAAFLADITTGKAYSPYISKIDAVKILGTMLGGYNIQPLIQCLKDNELAETAAHVLSRTLLIFDAFISFVVEPTTSAS
;
A
#
# COMPACT_ATOMS: atom_id res chain seq x y z
N MET A 1 6.77 -18.88 -2.52
CA MET A 1 6.71 -17.49 -3.06
C MET A 1 8.09 -16.86 -3.09
N LEU A 2 8.78 -16.79 -1.98
CA LEU A 2 10.05 -16.07 -1.87
C LEU A 2 11.15 -16.62 -2.79
N LYS A 3 11.33 -17.94 -2.82
CA LYS A 3 12.30 -18.59 -3.70
C LYS A 3 12.03 -18.29 -5.17
N LYS A 4 10.77 -18.38 -5.59
CA LYS A 4 10.36 -18.11 -6.96
C LYS A 4 10.61 -16.67 -7.35
N TYR A 5 10.30 -15.75 -6.43
CA TYR A 5 10.50 -14.33 -6.68
C TYR A 5 12.00 -14.01 -6.79
N LYS A 6 12.82 -14.52 -5.89
CA LYS A 6 14.27 -14.30 -5.93
C LYS A 6 14.88 -14.84 -7.22
N LYS A 7 14.44 -16.01 -7.64
CA LYS A 7 14.88 -16.59 -8.91
C LYS A 7 14.49 -15.72 -10.10
N HIS A 8 13.25 -15.21 -10.07
CA HIS A 8 12.76 -14.26 -11.09
C HIS A 8 13.63 -13.00 -11.15
N VAL A 9 13.99 -12.42 -10.00
CA VAL A 9 14.85 -11.25 -9.93
C VAL A 9 16.22 -11.54 -10.56
N GLU A 10 16.81 -12.69 -10.24
CA GLU A 10 18.11 -13.08 -10.80
C GLU A 10 18.05 -13.28 -12.31
N GLU A 11 17.03 -13.96 -12.80
CA GLU A 11 16.84 -14.20 -14.23
C GLU A 11 16.65 -12.89 -15.00
N ARG A 12 15.91 -11.96 -14.44
CA ARG A 12 15.69 -10.65 -15.06
C ARG A 12 16.97 -9.81 -15.03
N ALA A 13 17.73 -9.88 -13.96
CA ALA A 13 19.00 -9.16 -13.84
C ALA A 13 20.02 -9.63 -14.90
N GLU A 14 20.05 -10.93 -15.20
CA GLU A 14 20.91 -11.48 -16.25
C GLU A 14 20.58 -10.91 -17.63
N GLN A 15 19.34 -10.51 -17.84
CA GLN A 15 18.87 -9.91 -19.08
C GLN A 15 18.91 -8.38 -19.05
N ASN A 16 19.43 -7.78 -17.97
CA ASN A 16 19.47 -6.33 -17.75
C ASN A 16 18.09 -5.67 -17.79
N ILE A 17 17.07 -6.38 -17.31
CA ILE A 17 15.71 -5.84 -17.19
C ILE A 17 15.25 -5.91 -15.75
N PRO A 18 14.40 -4.96 -15.30
CA PRO A 18 13.92 -4.97 -13.93
C PRO A 18 12.95 -6.13 -13.69
N PRO A 19 12.83 -6.61 -12.44
CA PRO A 19 11.85 -7.63 -12.11
C PRO A 19 10.43 -7.09 -12.30
N LEU A 20 9.51 -7.99 -12.63
CA LEU A 20 8.09 -7.65 -12.72
C LEU A 20 7.54 -7.36 -11.32
N PRO A 21 6.57 -6.47 -11.19
CA PRO A 21 5.88 -6.27 -9.91
C PRO A 21 5.14 -7.54 -9.50
N LEU A 22 4.82 -7.64 -8.21
CA LEU A 22 4.08 -8.78 -7.67
C LEU A 22 2.65 -8.78 -8.19
N ASP A 23 2.14 -9.96 -8.52
CA ASP A 23 0.72 -10.12 -8.84
C ASP A 23 -0.11 -10.30 -7.57
N ALA A 24 -1.43 -10.46 -7.72
CA ALA A 24 -2.35 -10.59 -6.59
C ALA A 24 -2.04 -11.83 -5.75
N ASP A 25 -1.75 -12.96 -6.38
CA ASP A 25 -1.45 -14.21 -5.66
C ASP A 25 -0.14 -14.09 -4.89
N GLN A 26 0.89 -13.54 -5.51
CA GLN A 26 2.17 -13.30 -4.84
C GLN A 26 2.02 -12.32 -3.68
N THR A 27 1.21 -11.29 -3.86
CA THR A 27 0.93 -10.32 -2.80
C THR A 27 0.20 -10.99 -1.63
N SER A 28 -0.76 -11.87 -1.90
CA SER A 28 -1.45 -12.62 -0.86
C SER A 28 -0.50 -13.52 -0.09
N GLU A 29 0.39 -14.22 -0.77
CA GLU A 29 1.40 -15.06 -0.13
C GLU A 29 2.38 -14.24 0.72
N LEU A 30 2.80 -13.08 0.22
CA LEU A 30 3.64 -12.15 0.96
C LEU A 30 2.96 -11.71 2.25
N ILE A 31 1.67 -11.41 2.20
CA ILE A 31 0.90 -10.99 3.36
C ILE A 31 0.86 -12.08 4.42
N GLU A 32 0.70 -13.34 4.02
CA GLU A 32 0.72 -14.45 4.97
C GLU A 32 2.08 -14.57 5.68
N LEU A 33 3.17 -14.33 4.96
CA LEU A 33 4.51 -14.32 5.56
C LEU A 33 4.68 -13.15 6.54
N LEU A 34 4.07 -12.01 6.27
CA LEU A 34 4.15 -10.83 7.13
C LEU A 34 3.34 -10.95 8.42
N LYS A 35 2.43 -11.91 8.51
CA LYS A 35 1.64 -12.15 9.72
C LYS A 35 2.39 -12.92 10.79
N GLU A 36 3.52 -13.52 10.45
CA GLU A 36 4.32 -14.35 11.34
C GLU A 36 5.76 -13.84 11.40
N ASP A 37 6.52 -14.34 12.38
CA ASP A 37 7.94 -14.03 12.47
C ASP A 37 8.69 -14.62 11.27
N HIS A 38 9.57 -13.84 10.68
CA HIS A 38 10.33 -14.27 9.52
C HIS A 38 11.73 -13.66 9.53
N GLU A 39 12.74 -14.45 9.14
CA GLU A 39 14.14 -14.03 9.12
C GLU A 39 14.37 -12.87 8.14
N GLU A 40 13.63 -12.84 7.05
CA GLU A 40 13.79 -11.84 6.00
C GLU A 40 12.74 -10.74 6.07
N SER A 41 12.35 -10.33 7.27
CA SER A 41 11.29 -9.35 7.49
C SER A 41 11.52 -8.04 6.74
N ASP A 42 12.76 -7.53 6.74
CA ASP A 42 13.08 -6.27 6.05
C ASP A 42 12.84 -6.39 4.55
N PHE A 43 13.22 -7.54 3.97
CA PHE A 43 12.99 -7.81 2.56
C PHE A 43 11.49 -7.90 2.25
N LEU A 44 10.73 -8.59 3.11
CA LEU A 44 9.28 -8.74 2.94
C LEU A 44 8.56 -7.38 3.02
N ILE A 45 8.94 -6.54 3.96
CA ILE A 45 8.38 -5.21 4.10
C ILE A 45 8.69 -4.37 2.87
N ASN A 46 9.91 -4.45 2.36
CA ASN A 46 10.31 -3.75 1.14
C ASN A 46 9.47 -4.19 -0.06
N LEU A 47 9.22 -5.50 -0.20
CA LEU A 47 8.36 -6.01 -1.26
C LEU A 47 6.96 -5.42 -1.18
N LEU A 48 6.41 -5.36 0.02
CA LEU A 48 5.07 -4.79 0.21
C LEU A 48 5.02 -3.32 -0.16
N LYS A 49 6.02 -2.55 0.24
CA LYS A 49 6.07 -1.11 -0.01
C LYS A 49 6.37 -0.76 -1.46
N GLU A 50 7.31 -1.47 -2.08
CA GLU A 50 7.92 -1.03 -3.34
C GLU A 50 7.59 -1.91 -4.54
N ARG A 51 7.17 -3.16 -4.32
CA ARG A 51 7.04 -4.12 -5.44
C ARG A 51 5.61 -4.55 -5.73
N VAL A 52 4.63 -4.03 -5.01
CA VAL A 52 3.22 -4.23 -5.34
C VAL A 52 2.81 -3.12 -6.30
N PRO A 53 2.15 -3.42 -7.43
CA PRO A 53 1.75 -2.38 -8.38
C PRO A 53 0.88 -1.33 -7.73
N ALA A 54 1.08 -0.08 -8.14
CA ALA A 54 0.23 1.02 -7.71
C ALA A 54 -1.05 1.06 -8.54
N GLY A 55 -2.00 1.85 -8.11
CA GLY A 55 -3.19 2.13 -8.89
C GLY A 55 -4.34 1.19 -8.60
N VAL A 56 -4.99 0.74 -9.67
CA VAL A 56 -6.22 -0.07 -9.58
C VAL A 56 -5.99 -1.55 -9.83
N ASP A 57 -4.75 -1.98 -9.81
CA ASP A 57 -4.40 -3.39 -9.99
C ASP A 57 -4.97 -4.23 -8.84
N GLN A 58 -5.30 -5.50 -9.11
CA GLN A 58 -5.82 -6.41 -8.10
C GLN A 58 -4.82 -6.60 -6.95
N ALA A 59 -3.52 -6.63 -7.25
CA ALA A 59 -2.49 -6.71 -6.22
C ALA A 59 -2.54 -5.49 -5.28
N ALA A 60 -2.79 -4.30 -5.81
CA ALA A 60 -2.94 -3.09 -5.00
C ALA A 60 -4.16 -3.19 -4.09
N TYR A 61 -5.26 -3.75 -4.58
CA TYR A 61 -6.44 -4.00 -3.76
C TYR A 61 -6.11 -4.93 -2.59
N VAL A 62 -5.41 -6.03 -2.85
CA VAL A 62 -5.01 -7.00 -1.82
C VAL A 62 -4.14 -6.32 -0.75
N LYS A 63 -3.18 -5.52 -1.17
CA LYS A 63 -2.33 -4.76 -0.26
C LYS A 63 -3.15 -3.80 0.61
N ALA A 64 -4.03 -3.01 -0.01
CA ALA A 64 -4.85 -2.04 0.72
C ALA A 64 -5.77 -2.74 1.73
N ALA A 65 -6.38 -3.86 1.35
CA ALA A 65 -7.24 -4.62 2.24
C ALA A 65 -6.50 -5.13 3.48
N PHE A 66 -5.29 -5.65 3.29
CA PHE A 66 -4.46 -6.09 4.41
C PHE A 66 -4.11 -4.94 5.36
N LEU A 67 -3.66 -3.82 4.80
CA LEU A 67 -3.31 -2.65 5.61
C LEU A 67 -4.53 -2.09 6.36
N ALA A 68 -5.68 -2.08 5.71
CA ALA A 68 -6.94 -1.68 6.36
C ALA A 68 -7.29 -2.62 7.51
N ASP A 69 -7.09 -3.92 7.33
CA ASP A 69 -7.33 -4.90 8.39
C ASP A 69 -6.38 -4.70 9.58
N ILE A 70 -5.14 -4.32 9.33
CA ILE A 70 -4.21 -3.97 10.42
C ILE A 70 -4.73 -2.77 11.20
N THR A 71 -5.19 -1.72 10.52
CA THR A 71 -5.66 -0.50 11.19
C THR A 71 -6.90 -0.75 12.06
N THR A 72 -7.73 -1.71 11.70
CA THR A 72 -8.96 -2.05 12.45
C THR A 72 -8.76 -3.19 13.45
N GLY A 73 -7.57 -3.79 13.49
CA GLY A 73 -7.29 -4.91 14.39
C GLY A 73 -7.74 -6.27 13.88
N LYS A 74 -8.24 -6.35 12.65
CA LYS A 74 -8.65 -7.63 12.04
C LYS A 74 -7.48 -8.48 11.60
N ALA A 75 -6.34 -7.86 11.35
CA ALA A 75 -5.10 -8.55 11.02
C ALA A 75 -3.97 -8.00 11.88
N TYR A 76 -2.91 -8.78 12.00
CA TYR A 76 -1.76 -8.42 12.80
C TYR A 76 -0.48 -8.80 12.06
N SER A 77 0.52 -7.93 12.13
CA SER A 77 1.88 -8.23 11.69
C SER A 77 2.86 -7.77 12.78
N PRO A 78 3.84 -8.61 13.14
CA PRO A 78 4.86 -8.17 14.09
C PRO A 78 5.75 -7.04 13.55
N TYR A 79 5.69 -6.75 12.26
CA TYR A 79 6.56 -5.78 11.59
C TYR A 79 5.85 -4.49 11.17
N ILE A 80 4.53 -4.48 11.17
CA ILE A 80 3.74 -3.34 10.71
C ILE A 80 2.75 -2.96 11.80
N SER A 81 2.98 -1.83 12.45
CA SER A 81 2.05 -1.29 13.43
C SER A 81 0.84 -0.66 12.73
N LYS A 82 -0.19 -0.31 13.49
CA LYS A 82 -1.35 0.41 12.95
C LYS A 82 -0.93 1.74 12.31
N ILE A 83 -0.03 2.48 12.97
CA ILE A 83 0.51 3.74 12.44
C ILE A 83 1.28 3.49 11.14
N ASP A 84 2.11 2.45 11.10
CA ASP A 84 2.84 2.08 9.89
C ASP A 84 1.88 1.76 8.74
N ALA A 85 0.80 1.04 9.03
CA ALA A 85 -0.21 0.71 8.01
C ALA A 85 -0.86 1.97 7.44
N VAL A 86 -1.18 2.95 8.29
CA VAL A 86 -1.73 4.23 7.84
C VAL A 86 -0.74 4.94 6.90
N LYS A 87 0.53 4.96 7.28
CA LYS A 87 1.56 5.60 6.45
C LYS A 87 1.74 4.92 5.11
N ILE A 88 1.73 3.58 5.09
CA ILE A 88 1.85 2.83 3.83
C ILE A 88 0.62 3.07 2.95
N LEU A 89 -0.58 3.05 3.53
CA LEU A 89 -1.80 3.40 2.81
C LEU A 89 -1.69 4.78 2.17
N GLY A 90 -1.08 5.73 2.88
CA GLY A 90 -0.88 7.09 2.38
C GLY A 90 0.02 7.17 1.15
N THR A 91 0.83 6.16 0.86
CA THR A 91 1.70 6.13 -0.31
C THR A 91 1.03 5.54 -1.55
N MET A 92 -0.15 4.95 -1.40
CA MET A 92 -0.85 4.32 -2.52
C MET A 92 -1.56 5.34 -3.40
N LEU A 93 -1.71 5.06 -4.68
CA LEU A 93 -2.19 6.02 -5.67
C LEU A 93 -3.52 5.66 -6.33
N GLY A 94 -4.03 4.45 -6.14
CA GLY A 94 -5.16 3.96 -6.92
C GLY A 94 -6.55 4.21 -6.35
N GLY A 95 -6.64 4.84 -5.20
CA GLY A 95 -7.92 5.11 -4.55
C GLY A 95 -8.39 4.04 -3.58
N TYR A 96 -7.84 2.84 -3.61
CA TYR A 96 -8.19 1.78 -2.65
C TYR A 96 -7.84 2.14 -1.22
N ASN A 97 -6.96 3.11 -1.03
CA ASN A 97 -6.51 3.58 0.27
C ASN A 97 -7.42 4.65 0.89
N ILE A 98 -8.30 5.27 0.10
CA ILE A 98 -9.08 6.43 0.56
C ILE A 98 -10.06 6.05 1.67
N GLN A 99 -10.91 5.04 1.43
CA GLN A 99 -11.88 4.62 2.44
C GLN A 99 -11.23 4.13 3.73
N PRO A 100 -10.19 3.28 3.68
CA PRO A 100 -9.49 2.90 4.90
C PRO A 100 -8.92 4.10 5.67
N LEU A 101 -8.36 5.09 4.98
CA LEU A 101 -7.83 6.28 5.64
C LEU A 101 -8.93 7.12 6.27
N ILE A 102 -10.07 7.25 5.61
CA ILE A 102 -11.25 7.95 6.17
C ILE A 102 -11.72 7.25 7.44
N GLN A 103 -11.76 5.91 7.44
CA GLN A 103 -12.14 5.15 8.62
C GLN A 103 -11.16 5.38 9.78
N CYS A 104 -9.86 5.53 9.49
CA CYS A 104 -8.86 5.80 10.51
C CYS A 104 -9.06 7.15 11.21
N LEU A 105 -9.76 8.09 10.59
CA LEU A 105 -10.08 9.37 11.23
C LEU A 105 -10.99 9.21 12.45
N LYS A 106 -11.67 8.09 12.55
CA LYS A 106 -12.56 7.78 13.69
C LYS A 106 -11.83 7.14 14.85
N ASP A 107 -10.57 6.78 14.66
CA ASP A 107 -9.74 6.13 15.68
C ASP A 107 -8.83 7.17 16.31
N ASN A 108 -8.96 7.38 17.63
CA ASN A 108 -8.21 8.41 18.35
C ASN A 108 -6.69 8.25 18.21
N GLU A 109 -6.19 7.03 18.09
CA GLU A 109 -4.75 6.77 17.96
C GLU A 109 -4.25 7.08 16.55
N LEU A 110 -5.10 6.93 15.55
CA LEU A 110 -4.71 7.01 14.13
C LEU A 110 -5.17 8.29 13.46
N ALA A 111 -6.09 9.02 14.06
CA ALA A 111 -6.76 10.16 13.42
C ALA A 111 -5.78 11.22 12.92
N GLU A 112 -4.80 11.59 13.72
CA GLU A 112 -3.84 12.64 13.34
C GLU A 112 -2.98 12.21 12.15
N THR A 113 -2.44 11.00 12.20
CA THR A 113 -1.63 10.46 11.10
C THR A 113 -2.48 10.29 9.85
N ALA A 114 -3.70 9.76 10.00
CA ALA A 114 -4.62 9.58 8.88
C ALA A 114 -4.98 10.91 8.23
N ALA A 115 -5.27 11.93 9.03
CA ALA A 115 -5.58 13.26 8.53
C ALA A 115 -4.41 13.84 7.74
N HIS A 116 -3.20 13.67 8.23
CA HIS A 116 -1.99 14.18 7.58
C HIS A 116 -1.78 13.49 6.21
N VAL A 117 -1.78 12.15 6.18
CA VAL A 117 -1.54 11.44 4.92
C VAL A 117 -2.69 11.61 3.95
N LEU A 118 -3.94 11.68 4.45
CA LEU A 118 -5.11 11.88 3.61
C LEU A 118 -5.11 13.26 2.97
N SER A 119 -4.71 14.28 3.71
CA SER A 119 -4.56 15.64 3.21
C SER A 119 -3.59 15.68 2.03
N ARG A 120 -2.45 15.02 2.13
CA ARG A 120 -1.49 14.94 1.04
C ARG A 120 -2.03 14.18 -0.16
N THR A 121 -2.72 13.07 0.09
CA THR A 121 -3.33 12.25 -0.96
C THR A 121 -4.40 13.04 -1.72
N LEU A 122 -5.26 13.73 -1.00
CA LEU A 122 -6.33 14.54 -1.60
C LEU A 122 -5.77 15.73 -2.39
N LEU A 123 -4.66 16.31 -1.95
CA LEU A 123 -4.00 17.37 -2.70
C LEU A 123 -3.51 16.86 -4.06
N ILE A 124 -2.99 15.65 -4.12
CA ILE A 124 -2.54 15.03 -5.36
C ILE A 124 -3.75 14.80 -6.28
N PHE A 125 -4.85 14.27 -5.77
CA PHE A 125 -6.07 14.08 -6.54
C PHE A 125 -6.65 15.39 -7.05
N ASP A 126 -6.69 16.40 -6.20
CA ASP A 126 -7.22 17.71 -6.55
C ASP A 126 -6.38 18.35 -7.66
N ALA A 127 -5.07 18.29 -7.55
CA ALA A 127 -4.16 18.79 -8.58
C ALA A 127 -4.38 18.06 -9.91
N PHE A 128 -4.57 16.75 -9.86
CA PHE A 128 -4.83 15.92 -11.05
C PHE A 128 -6.16 16.32 -11.70
N ILE A 129 -7.22 16.46 -10.91
CA ILE A 129 -8.54 16.84 -11.40
C ILE A 129 -8.50 18.24 -12.02
N SER A 130 -7.81 19.18 -11.38
CA SER A 130 -7.65 20.55 -11.91
C SER A 130 -6.90 20.58 -13.24
N PHE A 131 -6.02 19.62 -13.47
CA PHE A 131 -5.27 19.50 -14.72
C PHE A 131 -6.11 18.87 -15.83
N VAL A 132 -6.90 17.84 -15.52
CA VAL A 132 -7.66 17.05 -16.51
C VAL A 132 -9.03 17.65 -16.79
N VAL A 133 -9.68 18.24 -15.79
CA VAL A 133 -11.00 18.84 -15.87
C VAL A 133 -10.88 20.31 -15.55
N GLU A 134 -11.47 21.18 -16.38
CA GLU A 134 -11.45 22.60 -16.07
C GLU A 134 -12.04 22.85 -14.68
N PRO A 135 -11.33 23.64 -13.85
CA PRO A 135 -11.82 23.89 -12.51
C PRO A 135 -13.12 24.66 -12.56
N THR A 136 -14.19 24.04 -12.07
CA THR A 136 -15.40 24.77 -11.79
C THR A 136 -15.15 25.52 -10.51
N THR A 137 -15.42 26.83 -10.53
CA THR A 137 -15.34 27.62 -9.33
C THR A 137 -16.29 27.05 -8.30
N SER A 138 -15.73 26.37 -7.33
CA SER A 138 -16.48 25.93 -6.18
C SER A 138 -16.64 27.14 -5.26
N ALA A 139 -17.84 27.44 -4.91
CA ALA A 139 -18.17 28.58 -4.05
C ALA A 139 -18.10 28.22 -2.57
N SER A 140 -17.43 27.21 -2.20
CA SER A 140 -17.34 26.86 -0.78
C SER A 140 -15.99 27.18 -0.20
#